data_48b81bec7c3bf361ae1ad5bf014da67f
#
_entry.id   48b81bec7c3bf361ae1ad5bf014da67f
#
_cell.length_a   1.000
_cell.length_b   1.000
_cell.length_c   1.000
_cell.angle_alpha   90.00
_cell.angle_beta   90.00
_cell.angle_gamma   90.00
#
_symmetry.space_group_name_H-M   'P 1'
#
loop_
_entity.id
_entity.type
_entity.pdbx_description
1 polymer ?
#
loop_
_entity_poly.entity_id
_entity_poly.type
_entity_poly.pdbx_seq_one_letter_code
_entity_poly.pdbx_strand_id
1 'polypeptide(L)'
;MKNIYSDDLYGEFELEDVLCRLIESAPIQRLKGVMQGGASYLVCPEWNVTRYEHSLGVMLLIRRLGGSLEEQIAGLLHDVSHTAFSHVVDTVLKRSEEDYHEEIFHTVIEDSEIPSLLQDYGYSTDLLNGDFFILEQNLPDLCADRIDYTLRDMYQQGKITKDETLAFLRSLSVHEGKLYVRSLEDARWFVETYYKEVIDYFLHPLNVYSYEALSSILKRALECKIITMPDFLLDDAGLLQKVQKHGDEEIQRAVNELMNFSGELEETEDDYEIHRISKLRLIDPLVMQEGRLERASVLSEEIHLVNQAARERATKGVYLRVKVI
;
A
#
# COMPACT_ATOMS: atom_id res chain seq x y z
N MET A 1 -8.80 30.26 10.73
CA MET A 1 -7.38 29.86 10.86
C MET A 1 -7.05 29.13 9.57
N LYS A 2 -5.81 29.26 9.06
CA LYS A 2 -5.41 28.45 7.90
C LYS A 2 -5.20 27.01 8.34
N ASN A 3 -5.82 26.08 7.66
CA ASN A 3 -5.67 24.65 7.90
C ASN A 3 -4.37 24.16 7.21
N ILE A 4 -3.24 24.30 7.89
CA ILE A 4 -1.94 23.86 7.36
C ILE A 4 -1.70 22.40 7.78
N TYR A 5 -1.44 21.56 6.81
CA TYR A 5 -1.02 20.17 6.98
C TYR A 5 0.43 20.02 6.52
N SER A 6 1.25 19.30 7.30
CA SER A 6 2.65 19.04 6.99
C SER A 6 2.87 17.53 6.81
N ASP A 7 3.55 17.18 5.72
CA ASP A 7 3.97 15.82 5.39
C ASP A 7 5.49 15.79 5.17
N ASP A 8 6.15 14.75 5.66
CA ASP A 8 7.61 14.67 5.64
C ASP A 8 8.19 14.56 4.22
N LEU A 9 7.46 13.95 3.29
CA LEU A 9 7.89 13.79 1.89
C LEU A 9 7.47 14.96 1.01
N TYR A 10 6.23 15.47 1.20
CA TYR A 10 5.62 16.42 0.26
C TYR A 10 5.68 17.87 0.73
N GLY A 11 5.93 18.12 2.03
CA GLY A 11 6.01 19.45 2.61
C GLY A 11 4.71 19.96 3.19
N GLU A 12 4.51 21.29 3.21
CA GLU A 12 3.37 21.95 3.84
C GLU A 12 2.31 22.36 2.82
N PHE A 13 1.05 22.16 3.16
CA PHE A 13 -0.10 22.48 2.32
C PHE A 13 -1.21 23.15 3.14
N GLU A 14 -1.85 24.14 2.56
CA GLU A 14 -3.11 24.68 3.04
C GLU A 14 -4.26 23.87 2.41
N LEU A 15 -5.10 23.25 3.24
CA LEU A 15 -6.17 22.35 2.81
C LEU A 15 -7.53 23.04 2.88
N GLU A 16 -8.43 22.68 1.98
CA GLU A 16 -9.83 23.02 1.99
C GLU A 16 -10.55 22.36 3.18
N ASP A 17 -11.59 23.04 3.70
CA ASP A 17 -12.31 22.58 4.88
C ASP A 17 -12.88 21.16 4.71
N VAL A 18 -13.36 20.81 3.51
CA VAL A 18 -13.87 19.46 3.22
C VAL A 18 -12.80 18.38 3.44
N LEU A 19 -11.56 18.60 2.96
CA LEU A 19 -10.46 17.68 3.18
C LEU A 19 -10.12 17.56 4.66
N CYS A 20 -10.09 18.68 5.39
CA CYS A 20 -9.84 18.67 6.83
C CYS A 20 -10.89 17.87 7.59
N ARG A 21 -12.17 18.05 7.26
CA ARG A 21 -13.28 17.32 7.88
C ARG A 21 -13.23 15.82 7.55
N LEU A 22 -12.90 15.47 6.32
CA LEU A 22 -12.71 14.06 5.92
C LEU A 22 -11.52 13.43 6.64
N ILE A 23 -10.39 14.14 6.77
CA ILE A 23 -9.22 13.67 7.53
C ILE A 23 -9.59 13.37 9.00
N GLU A 24 -10.45 14.20 9.61
CA GLU A 24 -10.91 14.04 10.99
C GLU A 24 -11.98 12.96 11.16
N SER A 25 -12.55 12.44 10.07
CA SER A 25 -13.61 11.43 10.12
C SER A 25 -13.13 10.09 10.71
N ALA A 26 -14.02 9.38 11.39
CA ALA A 26 -13.69 8.12 12.05
C ALA A 26 -13.10 7.07 11.10
N PRO A 27 -13.61 6.89 9.86
CA PRO A 27 -13.02 5.93 8.92
C PRO A 27 -11.57 6.23 8.57
N ILE A 28 -11.23 7.50 8.31
CA ILE A 28 -9.84 7.91 8.02
C ILE A 28 -8.97 7.81 9.28
N GLN A 29 -9.47 8.24 10.44
CA GLN A 29 -8.71 8.15 11.69
C GLN A 29 -8.39 6.70 12.07
N ARG A 30 -9.27 5.73 11.76
CA ARG A 30 -9.02 4.30 11.94
C ARG A 30 -7.76 3.83 11.23
N LEU A 31 -7.47 4.36 10.04
CA LEU A 31 -6.30 3.97 9.24
C LEU A 31 -4.96 4.25 9.93
N LYS A 32 -4.92 5.08 10.98
CA LYS A 32 -3.73 5.26 11.83
C LYS A 32 -3.28 3.99 12.54
N GLY A 33 -4.20 3.07 12.75
CA GLY A 33 -3.93 1.77 13.35
C GLY A 33 -3.90 0.62 12.34
N VAL A 34 -3.91 0.89 11.02
CA VAL A 34 -3.82 -0.11 9.96
C VAL A 34 -2.50 0.05 9.24
N MET A 35 -1.60 -0.93 9.39
CA MET A 35 -0.28 -0.89 8.75
C MET A 35 -0.39 -1.26 7.27
N GLN A 36 0.24 -0.45 6.40
CA GLN A 36 0.24 -0.66 4.95
C GLN A 36 0.89 -1.98 4.55
N GLY A 37 2.03 -2.31 5.17
CA GLY A 37 2.73 -3.58 4.98
C GLY A 37 2.08 -4.78 5.67
N GLY A 38 0.83 -4.65 6.17
CA GLY A 38 0.08 -5.75 6.77
C GLY A 38 0.74 -6.33 8.02
N ALA A 39 1.06 -7.63 7.98
CA ALA A 39 1.61 -8.35 9.13
C ALA A 39 3.09 -8.08 9.40
N SER A 40 3.81 -7.46 8.47
CA SER A 40 5.27 -7.38 8.47
C SER A 40 5.85 -6.66 9.70
N TYR A 41 5.17 -5.64 10.20
CA TYR A 41 5.62 -4.89 11.39
C TYR A 41 5.63 -5.73 12.68
N LEU A 42 4.89 -6.84 12.72
CA LEU A 42 4.90 -7.77 13.86
C LEU A 42 6.25 -8.47 14.04
N VAL A 43 7.01 -8.63 12.94
CA VAL A 43 8.33 -9.27 12.92
C VAL A 43 9.47 -8.28 12.63
N CYS A 44 9.16 -7.12 12.06
CA CYS A 44 10.10 -6.03 11.77
C CYS A 44 9.43 -4.68 12.11
N PRO A 45 9.57 -4.18 13.36
CA PRO A 45 8.84 -2.99 13.82
C PRO A 45 9.10 -1.69 13.04
N GLU A 46 10.18 -1.65 12.24
CA GLU A 46 10.49 -0.50 11.39
C GLU A 46 9.61 -0.42 10.12
N TRP A 47 8.92 -1.50 9.77
CA TRP A 47 7.98 -1.57 8.63
C TRP A 47 6.57 -1.14 9.05
N ASN A 48 6.44 0.10 9.48
CA ASN A 48 5.29 0.62 10.23
C ASN A 48 4.58 1.80 9.57
N VAL A 49 4.72 2.00 8.27
CA VAL A 49 3.91 2.98 7.54
C VAL A 49 2.44 2.62 7.67
N THR A 50 1.62 3.62 7.98
CA THR A 50 0.17 3.44 8.15
C THR A 50 -0.59 3.77 6.87
N ARG A 51 -1.76 3.16 6.70
CA ARG A 51 -2.70 3.53 5.61
C ARG A 51 -3.14 4.98 5.71
N TYR A 52 -3.16 5.55 6.92
CA TYR A 52 -3.43 6.96 7.13
C TYR A 52 -2.38 7.86 6.47
N GLU A 53 -1.10 7.61 6.72
CA GLU A 53 0.00 8.38 6.11
C GLU A 53 -0.01 8.24 4.61
N HIS A 54 -0.25 7.04 4.10
CA HIS A 54 -0.39 6.76 2.67
C HIS A 54 -1.57 7.52 2.04
N SER A 55 -2.79 7.41 2.58
CA SER A 55 -3.97 8.10 2.06
C SER A 55 -3.79 9.62 1.99
N LEU A 56 -3.17 10.21 3.03
CA LEU A 56 -2.81 11.62 3.02
C LEU A 56 -1.76 11.93 1.96
N GLY A 57 -0.74 11.10 1.85
CA GLY A 57 0.32 11.24 0.85
C GLY A 57 -0.21 11.20 -0.57
N VAL A 58 -1.09 10.27 -0.88
CA VAL A 58 -1.76 10.18 -2.20
C VAL A 58 -2.55 11.46 -2.50
N MET A 59 -3.37 11.93 -1.56
CA MET A 59 -4.11 13.19 -1.70
C MET A 59 -3.16 14.37 -1.97
N LEU A 60 -2.07 14.50 -1.20
CA LEU A 60 -1.11 15.59 -1.35
C LEU A 60 -0.32 15.51 -2.66
N LEU A 61 -0.01 14.31 -3.12
CA LEU A 61 0.66 14.11 -4.40
C LEU A 61 -0.26 14.48 -5.57
N ILE A 62 -1.54 14.10 -5.52
CA ILE A 62 -2.56 14.52 -6.49
C ILE A 62 -2.63 16.05 -6.55
N ARG A 63 -2.71 16.72 -5.38
CA ARG A 63 -2.69 18.17 -5.28
C ARG A 63 -1.46 18.80 -5.90
N ARG A 64 -0.28 18.26 -5.60
CA ARG A 64 1.00 18.71 -6.15
C ARG A 64 1.06 18.59 -7.68
N LEU A 65 0.42 17.57 -8.24
CA LEU A 65 0.35 17.32 -9.68
C LEU A 65 -0.78 18.11 -10.38
N GLY A 66 -1.54 18.90 -9.62
CA GLY A 66 -2.61 19.76 -10.14
C GLY A 66 -3.94 19.06 -10.36
N GLY A 67 -4.15 17.90 -9.69
CA GLY A 67 -5.44 17.21 -9.67
C GLY A 67 -6.56 18.04 -9.04
N SER A 68 -7.79 17.80 -9.47
CA SER A 68 -8.97 18.50 -8.96
C SER A 68 -9.23 18.23 -7.48
N LEU A 69 -10.09 19.02 -6.84
CA LEU A 69 -10.47 18.76 -5.45
C LEU A 69 -11.22 17.43 -5.31
N GLU A 70 -12.04 17.08 -6.30
CA GLU A 70 -12.73 15.79 -6.37
C GLU A 70 -11.72 14.62 -6.43
N GLU A 71 -10.68 14.74 -7.24
CA GLU A 71 -9.61 13.72 -7.33
C GLU A 71 -8.81 13.63 -6.03
N GLN A 72 -8.58 14.77 -5.34
CA GLN A 72 -7.95 14.78 -4.01
C GLN A 72 -8.82 14.11 -2.95
N ILE A 73 -10.14 14.35 -2.98
CA ILE A 73 -11.09 13.64 -2.09
C ILE A 73 -11.07 12.13 -2.37
N ALA A 74 -11.12 11.74 -3.64
CA ALA A 74 -11.04 10.33 -4.01
C ALA A 74 -9.71 9.72 -3.54
N GLY A 75 -8.57 10.40 -3.75
CA GLY A 75 -7.28 9.96 -3.29
C GLY A 75 -7.15 9.85 -1.77
N LEU A 76 -7.81 10.73 -1.00
CA LEU A 76 -7.86 10.59 0.46
C LEU A 76 -8.66 9.38 0.90
N LEU A 77 -9.72 9.03 0.18
CA LEU A 77 -10.68 8.00 0.58
C LEU A 77 -10.42 6.62 -0.07
N HIS A 78 -9.52 6.50 -1.06
CA HIS A 78 -9.37 5.28 -1.86
C HIS A 78 -9.09 4.03 -1.01
N ASP A 79 -8.34 4.17 0.08
CA ASP A 79 -7.92 3.10 0.97
C ASP A 79 -8.78 2.94 2.24
N VAL A 80 -9.87 3.73 2.38
CA VAL A 80 -10.66 3.77 3.62
C VAL A 80 -11.28 2.44 4.01
N SER A 81 -11.45 1.53 3.07
CA SER A 81 -12.02 0.19 3.25
C SER A 81 -10.98 -0.89 3.57
N HIS A 82 -9.68 -0.56 3.58
CA HIS A 82 -8.69 -1.54 3.98
C HIS A 82 -8.95 -2.08 5.37
N THR A 83 -8.84 -3.41 5.49
CA THR A 83 -9.05 -4.14 6.72
C THR A 83 -7.82 -4.08 7.63
N ALA A 84 -7.97 -4.46 8.88
CA ALA A 84 -6.85 -4.71 9.77
C ALA A 84 -5.83 -5.63 9.09
N PHE A 85 -4.56 -5.26 9.20
CA PHE A 85 -3.44 -5.92 8.52
C PHE A 85 -3.53 -5.91 6.98
N SER A 86 -4.20 -4.89 6.41
CA SER A 86 -4.27 -4.65 4.97
C SER A 86 -4.67 -5.91 4.17
N HIS A 87 -3.81 -6.41 3.28
CA HIS A 87 -4.07 -7.54 2.38
C HIS A 87 -3.97 -8.93 3.05
N VAL A 88 -3.76 -9.02 4.36
CA VAL A 88 -3.76 -10.35 5.04
C VAL A 88 -5.12 -11.03 4.90
N VAL A 89 -6.23 -10.27 4.88
CA VAL A 89 -7.57 -10.82 4.66
C VAL A 89 -7.69 -11.53 3.31
N ASP A 90 -7.04 -11.03 2.27
CA ASP A 90 -7.05 -11.66 0.94
C ASP A 90 -6.41 -13.05 0.98
N THR A 91 -5.30 -13.20 1.74
CA THR A 91 -4.66 -14.50 1.98
C THR A 91 -5.59 -15.43 2.77
N VAL A 92 -6.26 -14.93 3.82
CA VAL A 92 -7.25 -15.68 4.62
C VAL A 92 -8.38 -16.22 3.73
N LEU A 93 -8.88 -15.39 2.80
CA LEU A 93 -9.98 -15.70 1.89
C LEU A 93 -9.51 -16.38 0.60
N LYS A 94 -8.21 -16.57 0.40
CA LYS A 94 -7.57 -17.15 -0.80
C LYS A 94 -7.87 -16.36 -2.08
N ARG A 95 -7.84 -15.03 -1.99
CA ARG A 95 -8.01 -14.11 -3.12
C ARG A 95 -6.64 -13.75 -3.71
N SER A 96 -6.41 -14.13 -4.96
CA SER A 96 -5.16 -13.84 -5.67
C SER A 96 -5.05 -12.38 -6.15
N GLU A 97 -6.20 -11.73 -6.36
CA GLU A 97 -6.27 -10.36 -6.92
C GLU A 97 -6.03 -9.28 -5.86
N GLU A 98 -6.04 -9.65 -4.56
CA GLU A 98 -5.84 -8.72 -3.44
C GLU A 98 -6.86 -7.55 -3.45
N ASP A 99 -8.13 -7.85 -3.73
CA ASP A 99 -9.20 -6.91 -4.07
C ASP A 99 -10.35 -6.84 -3.05
N TYR A 100 -10.22 -7.47 -1.89
CA TYR A 100 -11.30 -7.51 -0.91
C TYR A 100 -11.72 -6.12 -0.43
N HIS A 101 -10.77 -5.21 -0.25
CA HIS A 101 -11.04 -3.83 0.14
C HIS A 101 -11.86 -3.09 -0.92
N GLU A 102 -11.61 -3.34 -2.21
CA GLU A 102 -12.40 -2.76 -3.32
C GLU A 102 -13.85 -3.27 -3.28
N GLU A 103 -14.05 -4.58 -3.03
CA GLU A 103 -15.40 -5.18 -2.93
C GLU A 103 -16.26 -4.54 -1.84
N ILE A 104 -15.65 -4.22 -0.67
CA ILE A 104 -16.39 -3.65 0.46
C ILE A 104 -16.39 -2.12 0.49
N PHE A 105 -15.67 -1.45 -0.43
CA PHE A 105 -15.44 -0.01 -0.42
C PHE A 105 -16.73 0.80 -0.28
N HIS A 106 -17.70 0.58 -1.15
CA HIS A 106 -18.97 1.31 -1.11
C HIS A 106 -19.74 1.06 0.18
N THR A 107 -19.72 -0.16 0.68
CA THR A 107 -20.38 -0.48 1.95
C THR A 107 -19.76 0.28 3.12
N VAL A 108 -18.41 0.34 3.17
CA VAL A 108 -17.70 1.09 4.23
C VAL A 108 -17.98 2.58 4.14
N ILE A 109 -18.04 3.15 2.94
CA ILE A 109 -18.41 4.56 2.72
C ILE A 109 -19.85 4.80 3.21
N GLU A 110 -20.82 4.04 2.71
CA GLU A 110 -22.25 4.23 2.98
C GLU A 110 -22.61 4.03 4.46
N ASP A 111 -21.95 3.10 5.16
CA ASP A 111 -22.16 2.83 6.58
C ASP A 111 -21.43 3.83 7.51
N SER A 112 -20.78 4.87 6.95
CA SER A 112 -19.99 5.86 7.68
C SER A 112 -20.63 7.26 7.68
N GLU A 113 -19.93 8.22 8.30
CA GLU A 113 -20.28 9.64 8.27
C GLU A 113 -19.86 10.35 6.96
N ILE A 114 -19.07 9.69 6.10
CA ILE A 114 -18.51 10.29 4.87
C ILE A 114 -19.60 10.83 3.93
N PRO A 115 -20.73 10.14 3.64
CA PRO A 115 -21.77 10.66 2.77
C PRO A 115 -22.34 11.99 3.27
N SER A 116 -22.58 12.11 4.57
CA SER A 116 -23.07 13.34 5.18
C SER A 116 -22.05 14.48 5.11
N LEU A 117 -20.79 14.18 5.40
CA LEU A 117 -19.70 15.16 5.29
C LEU A 117 -19.56 15.67 3.85
N LEU A 118 -19.58 14.79 2.85
CA LEU A 118 -19.52 15.19 1.45
C LEU A 118 -20.71 16.08 1.07
N GLN A 119 -21.92 15.72 1.50
CA GLN A 119 -23.15 16.47 1.22
C GLN A 119 -23.09 17.88 1.81
N ASP A 120 -22.53 18.09 2.98
CA ASP A 120 -22.39 19.41 3.63
C ASP A 120 -21.57 20.39 2.77
N TYR A 121 -20.70 19.87 1.90
CA TYR A 121 -19.87 20.65 0.96
C TYR A 121 -20.35 20.57 -0.49
N GLY A 122 -21.54 20.02 -0.74
CA GLY A 122 -22.17 19.97 -2.07
C GLY A 122 -21.67 18.84 -2.96
N TYR A 123 -21.00 17.82 -2.39
CA TYR A 123 -20.57 16.61 -3.09
C TYR A 123 -21.52 15.44 -2.80
N SER A 124 -21.58 14.47 -3.71
CA SER A 124 -22.18 13.15 -3.44
C SER A 124 -21.12 12.07 -3.47
N THR A 125 -21.44 10.89 -2.92
CA THR A 125 -20.55 9.71 -3.01
C THR A 125 -20.30 9.25 -4.44
N ASP A 126 -21.13 9.68 -5.40
CA ASP A 126 -20.92 9.37 -6.83
C ASP A 126 -19.58 9.89 -7.35
N LEU A 127 -19.02 10.93 -6.73
CA LEU A 127 -17.70 11.44 -7.09
C LEU A 127 -16.62 10.35 -6.98
N LEU A 128 -16.78 9.39 -6.06
CA LEU A 128 -15.80 8.32 -5.84
C LEU A 128 -15.76 7.28 -6.98
N ASN A 129 -16.76 7.32 -7.89
CA ASN A 129 -16.78 6.51 -9.11
C ASN A 129 -16.11 7.22 -10.30
N GLY A 130 -15.46 8.36 -10.06
CA GLY A 130 -14.79 9.13 -11.11
C GLY A 130 -13.59 8.40 -11.71
N ASP A 131 -13.30 8.69 -12.97
CA ASP A 131 -12.10 8.23 -13.66
C ASP A 131 -10.95 9.23 -13.38
N PHE A 132 -10.17 8.96 -12.34
CA PHE A 132 -9.14 9.84 -11.82
C PHE A 132 -7.74 9.37 -12.23
N PHE A 133 -7.23 9.93 -13.31
CA PHE A 133 -6.00 9.47 -13.94
C PHE A 133 -4.71 9.75 -13.15
N ILE A 134 -4.71 10.73 -12.22
CA ILE A 134 -3.56 10.94 -11.33
C ILE A 134 -3.59 9.92 -10.20
N LEU A 135 -4.78 9.63 -9.66
CA LEU A 135 -4.96 8.70 -8.55
C LEU A 135 -4.53 7.28 -8.90
N GLU A 136 -5.13 6.71 -9.94
CA GLU A 136 -4.92 5.30 -10.31
C GLU A 136 -4.75 5.14 -11.82
N GLN A 137 -3.88 4.22 -12.22
CA GLN A 137 -3.62 3.82 -13.60
C GLN A 137 -3.32 2.32 -13.66
N ASN A 138 -3.64 1.72 -14.81
CA ASN A 138 -3.21 0.35 -15.06
C ASN A 138 -1.67 0.25 -15.12
N LEU A 139 -1.11 -0.84 -14.61
CA LEU A 139 0.29 -1.17 -14.83
C LEU A 139 0.57 -1.25 -16.35
N PRO A 140 1.69 -0.77 -16.83
CA PRO A 140 2.86 -0.31 -16.06
C PRO A 140 2.95 1.22 -15.87
N ASP A 141 1.83 1.96 -15.97
CA ASP A 141 1.82 3.42 -15.85
C ASP A 141 2.03 3.89 -14.42
N LEU A 142 2.55 5.12 -14.27
CA LEU A 142 2.64 5.81 -12.98
C LEU A 142 1.26 6.30 -12.53
N CYS A 143 0.99 6.24 -11.22
CA CYS A 143 -0.15 6.89 -10.57
C CYS A 143 0.24 7.34 -9.16
N ALA A 144 -0.57 8.20 -8.52
CA ALA A 144 -0.25 8.76 -7.24
C ALA A 144 -0.20 7.70 -6.13
N ASP A 145 -1.14 6.74 -6.13
CA ASP A 145 -1.13 5.60 -5.24
C ASP A 145 0.22 4.88 -5.28
N ARG A 146 0.61 4.43 -6.46
CA ARG A 146 1.85 3.66 -6.69
C ARG A 146 3.11 4.43 -6.34
N ILE A 147 3.13 5.72 -6.64
CA ILE A 147 4.26 6.58 -6.31
C ILE A 147 4.35 6.78 -4.80
N ASP A 148 3.23 7.06 -4.12
CA ASP A 148 3.27 7.35 -2.69
C ASP A 148 3.73 6.15 -1.89
N TYR A 149 3.14 4.96 -2.08
CA TYR A 149 3.54 3.80 -1.29
C TYR A 149 5.03 3.46 -1.51
N THR A 150 5.51 3.54 -2.76
CA THR A 150 6.92 3.29 -3.06
C THR A 150 7.85 4.28 -2.34
N LEU A 151 7.57 5.58 -2.47
CA LEU A 151 8.42 6.60 -1.87
C LEU A 151 8.35 6.58 -0.34
N ARG A 152 7.17 6.39 0.20
CA ARG A 152 6.92 6.43 1.65
C ARG A 152 7.55 5.25 2.37
N ASP A 153 7.31 4.03 1.91
CA ASP A 153 7.91 2.84 2.50
C ASP A 153 9.44 2.84 2.36
N MET A 154 9.95 3.17 1.17
CA MET A 154 11.40 3.21 0.96
C MET A 154 12.11 4.32 1.74
N TYR A 155 11.45 5.47 1.92
CA TYR A 155 11.96 6.54 2.77
C TYR A 155 11.96 6.14 4.25
N GLN A 156 10.86 5.58 4.75
CA GLN A 156 10.73 5.10 6.13
C GLN A 156 11.76 4.01 6.47
N GLN A 157 12.05 3.14 5.51
CA GLN A 157 13.08 2.10 5.64
C GLN A 157 14.52 2.62 5.45
N GLY A 158 14.72 3.91 5.18
CA GLY A 158 16.03 4.51 4.94
C GLY A 158 16.72 4.03 3.65
N LYS A 159 15.95 3.50 2.68
CA LYS A 159 16.44 3.01 1.39
C LYS A 159 16.62 4.13 0.35
N ILE A 160 15.95 5.25 0.57
CA ILE A 160 16.06 6.50 -0.19
C ILE A 160 16.12 7.68 0.76
N THR A 161 16.68 8.79 0.29
CA THR A 161 16.76 10.05 1.05
C THR A 161 15.63 11.00 0.67
N LYS A 162 15.38 11.99 1.53
CA LYS A 162 14.43 13.07 1.23
C LYS A 162 14.84 13.87 -0.02
N ASP A 163 16.13 14.11 -0.20
CA ASP A 163 16.62 14.88 -1.35
C ASP A 163 16.39 14.13 -2.67
N GLU A 164 16.61 12.82 -2.71
CA GLU A 164 16.29 11.96 -3.86
C GLU A 164 14.79 11.96 -4.15
N THR A 165 13.95 11.79 -3.12
CA THR A 165 12.50 11.87 -3.25
C THR A 165 12.06 13.21 -3.84
N LEU A 166 12.57 14.32 -3.32
CA LEU A 166 12.25 15.67 -3.82
C LEU A 166 12.76 15.91 -5.24
N ALA A 167 13.90 15.32 -5.62
CA ALA A 167 14.42 15.39 -6.99
C ALA A 167 13.46 14.68 -7.95
N PHE A 168 13.06 13.46 -7.65
CA PHE A 168 12.10 12.70 -8.45
C PHE A 168 10.75 13.42 -8.55
N LEU A 169 10.20 13.93 -7.45
CA LEU A 169 8.94 14.68 -7.44
C LEU A 169 8.97 15.96 -8.30
N ARG A 170 10.13 16.58 -8.46
CA ARG A 170 10.29 17.72 -9.40
C ARG A 170 10.31 17.29 -10.86
N SER A 171 10.69 16.06 -11.14
CA SER A 171 10.69 15.47 -12.48
C SER A 171 9.31 15.03 -12.94
N LEU A 172 8.39 14.75 -12.03
CA LEU A 172 7.02 14.33 -12.37
C LEU A 172 6.24 15.45 -13.06
N SER A 173 5.44 15.06 -14.04
CA SER A 173 4.53 15.96 -14.77
C SER A 173 3.35 15.18 -15.35
N VAL A 174 2.33 15.93 -15.77
CA VAL A 174 1.13 15.39 -16.42
C VAL A 174 1.05 15.92 -17.85
N HIS A 175 0.75 15.05 -18.80
CA HIS A 175 0.49 15.40 -20.18
C HIS A 175 -0.60 14.49 -20.76
N GLU A 176 -1.67 15.09 -21.29
CA GLU A 176 -2.82 14.37 -21.90
C GLU A 176 -3.36 13.22 -21.02
N GLY A 177 -3.55 13.47 -19.71
CA GLY A 177 -4.10 12.50 -18.78
C GLY A 177 -3.13 11.38 -18.38
N LYS A 178 -1.81 11.54 -18.61
CA LYS A 178 -0.78 10.58 -18.21
C LYS A 178 0.29 11.23 -17.37
N LEU A 179 0.73 10.51 -16.34
CA LEU A 179 1.91 10.87 -15.60
C LEU A 179 3.16 10.45 -16.38
N TYR A 180 4.17 11.31 -16.37
CA TYR A 180 5.45 11.03 -16.97
C TYR A 180 6.58 11.67 -16.17
N VAL A 181 7.80 11.23 -16.38
CA VAL A 181 9.03 11.84 -15.86
C VAL A 181 9.77 12.58 -16.96
N ARG A 182 10.49 13.64 -16.56
CA ARG A 182 11.18 14.52 -17.53
C ARG A 182 12.50 13.98 -18.05
N SER A 183 13.11 13.04 -17.32
CA SER A 183 14.38 12.46 -17.71
C SER A 183 14.40 10.95 -17.60
N LEU A 184 15.23 10.30 -18.41
CA LEU A 184 15.46 8.87 -18.35
C LEU A 184 16.19 8.47 -17.06
N GLU A 185 17.01 9.34 -16.49
CA GLU A 185 17.69 9.12 -15.22
C GLU A 185 16.69 9.03 -14.06
N ASP A 186 15.70 9.94 -13.99
CA ASP A 186 14.64 9.91 -12.99
C ASP A 186 13.75 8.68 -13.19
N ALA A 187 13.47 8.28 -14.43
CA ALA A 187 12.71 7.06 -14.73
C ALA A 187 13.45 5.82 -14.20
N ARG A 188 14.76 5.72 -14.45
CA ARG A 188 15.58 4.62 -13.96
C ARG A 188 15.59 4.57 -12.44
N TRP A 189 15.86 5.71 -11.80
CA TRP A 189 15.86 5.80 -10.34
C TRP A 189 14.53 5.32 -9.72
N PHE A 190 13.40 5.72 -10.31
CA PHE A 190 12.09 5.28 -9.82
C PHE A 190 11.85 3.79 -10.05
N VAL A 191 12.22 3.25 -11.22
CA VAL A 191 12.11 1.81 -11.53
C VAL A 191 12.91 0.99 -10.52
N GLU A 192 14.15 1.38 -10.23
CA GLU A 192 14.99 0.71 -9.24
C GLU A 192 14.39 0.82 -7.83
N THR A 193 13.85 1.99 -7.48
CA THR A 193 13.21 2.22 -6.16
C THR A 193 11.93 1.41 -6.02
N TYR A 194 11.11 1.35 -7.09
CA TYR A 194 9.89 0.55 -7.13
C TYR A 194 10.18 -0.94 -6.92
N TYR A 195 11.26 -1.47 -7.49
CA TYR A 195 11.61 -2.87 -7.29
C TYR A 195 12.24 -3.17 -5.93
N LYS A 196 12.84 -2.20 -5.24
CA LYS A 196 13.14 -2.34 -3.80
C LYS A 196 11.86 -2.55 -2.99
N GLU A 197 10.75 -1.91 -3.39
CA GLU A 197 9.45 -2.08 -2.77
C GLU A 197 8.82 -3.44 -3.14
N VAL A 198 8.47 -3.63 -4.41
CA VAL A 198 7.61 -4.76 -4.81
C VAL A 198 8.34 -6.09 -4.96
N ILE A 199 9.68 -6.09 -5.03
CA ILE A 199 10.51 -7.29 -5.10
C ILE A 199 11.25 -7.51 -3.79
N ASP A 200 12.08 -6.55 -3.34
CA ASP A 200 12.95 -6.79 -2.19
C ASP A 200 12.17 -6.78 -0.87
N TYR A 201 11.16 -5.92 -0.73
CA TYR A 201 10.35 -5.84 0.49
C TYR A 201 9.14 -6.78 0.44
N PHE A 202 8.29 -6.73 -0.60
CA PHE A 202 7.09 -7.59 -0.62
C PHE A 202 7.41 -9.07 -0.67
N LEU A 203 8.53 -9.46 -1.31
CA LEU A 203 9.00 -10.84 -1.35
C LEU A 203 10.08 -11.14 -0.30
N HIS A 204 10.31 -10.23 0.66
CA HIS A 204 11.25 -10.47 1.74
C HIS A 204 10.79 -11.67 2.60
N PRO A 205 11.70 -12.59 2.96
CA PRO A 205 11.36 -13.79 3.73
C PRO A 205 10.54 -13.51 5.00
N LEU A 206 10.90 -12.48 5.77
CA LEU A 206 10.15 -12.07 6.98
C LEU A 206 8.73 -11.58 6.64
N ASN A 207 8.57 -10.83 5.55
CA ASN A 207 7.25 -10.37 5.12
C ASN A 207 6.37 -11.55 4.71
N VAL A 208 6.89 -12.45 3.87
CA VAL A 208 6.17 -13.66 3.45
C VAL A 208 5.80 -14.54 4.64
N TYR A 209 6.74 -14.77 5.56
CA TYR A 209 6.49 -15.53 6.79
C TYR A 209 5.39 -14.91 7.65
N SER A 210 5.48 -13.61 7.91
CA SER A 210 4.50 -12.91 8.76
C SER A 210 3.07 -12.96 8.20
N TYR A 211 2.93 -12.81 6.87
CA TYR A 211 1.65 -12.93 6.18
C TYR A 211 1.07 -14.34 6.32
N GLU A 212 1.86 -15.39 6.07
CA GLU A 212 1.39 -16.79 6.17
C GLU A 212 1.05 -17.17 7.61
N ALA A 213 1.89 -16.77 8.57
CA ALA A 213 1.64 -17.03 9.98
C ALA A 213 0.37 -16.34 10.47
N LEU A 214 0.22 -15.03 10.22
CA LEU A 214 -0.96 -14.29 10.66
C LEU A 214 -2.23 -14.75 9.93
N SER A 215 -2.17 -15.02 8.63
CA SER A 215 -3.33 -15.50 7.88
C SER A 215 -3.83 -16.85 8.41
N SER A 216 -2.92 -17.74 8.79
CA SER A 216 -3.26 -19.04 9.41
C SER A 216 -3.94 -18.85 10.78
N ILE A 217 -3.44 -17.92 11.61
CA ILE A 217 -4.05 -17.55 12.89
C ILE A 217 -5.46 -16.99 12.70
N LEU A 218 -5.62 -16.01 11.79
CA LEU A 218 -6.92 -15.36 11.55
C LEU A 218 -7.94 -16.33 10.93
N LYS A 219 -7.49 -17.22 10.03
CA LYS A 219 -8.34 -18.25 9.46
C LYS A 219 -8.88 -19.19 10.55
N ARG A 220 -8.00 -19.67 11.44
CA ARG A 220 -8.44 -20.52 12.56
C ARG A 220 -9.39 -19.74 13.49
N ALA A 221 -9.11 -18.49 13.78
CA ALA A 221 -9.99 -17.66 14.61
C ALA A 221 -11.38 -17.48 14.00
N LEU A 222 -11.51 -17.37 12.66
CA LEU A 222 -12.78 -17.38 11.93
C LEU A 222 -13.49 -18.74 12.05
N GLU A 223 -12.79 -19.84 11.82
CA GLU A 223 -13.32 -21.21 11.90
C GLU A 223 -13.85 -21.52 13.31
N CYS A 224 -13.14 -21.07 14.35
CA CYS A 224 -13.54 -21.17 15.75
C CYS A 224 -14.61 -20.13 16.18
N LYS A 225 -15.02 -19.22 15.28
CA LYS A 225 -15.98 -18.13 15.55
C LYS A 225 -15.53 -17.17 16.65
N ILE A 226 -14.22 -17.01 16.84
CA ILE A 226 -13.60 -16.04 17.75
C ILE A 226 -13.73 -14.65 17.15
N ILE A 227 -13.56 -14.55 15.83
CA ILE A 227 -13.77 -13.35 15.02
C ILE A 227 -14.78 -13.63 13.91
N THR A 228 -15.31 -12.56 13.33
CA THR A 228 -16.24 -12.56 12.19
C THR A 228 -15.73 -11.61 11.12
N MET A 229 -16.29 -11.63 9.90
CA MET A 229 -15.84 -10.71 8.83
C MET A 229 -15.92 -9.23 9.22
N PRO A 230 -16.97 -8.73 9.91
CA PRO A 230 -16.97 -7.35 10.40
C PRO A 230 -15.81 -6.97 11.32
N ASP A 231 -15.19 -7.92 12.02
CA ASP A 231 -14.08 -7.65 12.91
C ASP A 231 -12.80 -7.23 12.16
N PHE A 232 -12.69 -7.56 10.88
CA PHE A 232 -11.61 -7.09 10.03
C PHE A 232 -11.65 -5.57 9.78
N LEU A 233 -12.78 -4.91 10.05
CA LEU A 233 -12.89 -3.44 10.03
C LEU A 233 -12.46 -2.76 11.33
N LEU A 234 -11.96 -3.49 12.31
CA LEU A 234 -11.16 -2.93 13.40
C LEU A 234 -9.82 -2.42 12.86
N ASP A 235 -9.01 -1.80 13.71
CA ASP A 235 -7.58 -1.61 13.45
C ASP A 235 -6.78 -2.88 13.79
N ASP A 236 -5.49 -2.91 13.46
CA ASP A 236 -4.61 -4.06 13.67
C ASP A 236 -4.58 -4.49 15.14
N ALA A 237 -4.42 -3.51 16.03
CA ALA A 237 -4.36 -3.76 17.46
C ALA A 237 -5.68 -4.33 18.00
N GLY A 238 -6.81 -3.78 17.57
CA GLY A 238 -8.14 -4.22 17.99
C GLY A 238 -8.43 -5.65 17.55
N LEU A 239 -8.12 -6.00 16.30
CA LEU A 239 -8.30 -7.36 15.79
C LEU A 239 -7.37 -8.35 16.52
N LEU A 240 -6.10 -8.00 16.67
CA LEU A 240 -5.12 -8.84 17.35
C LEU A 240 -5.49 -9.06 18.82
N GLN A 241 -5.92 -8.00 19.53
CA GLN A 241 -6.37 -8.10 20.92
C GLN A 241 -7.57 -9.04 21.06
N LYS A 242 -8.54 -8.96 20.13
CA LYS A 242 -9.70 -9.85 20.14
C LYS A 242 -9.29 -11.31 19.96
N VAL A 243 -8.38 -11.58 19.04
CA VAL A 243 -7.83 -12.93 18.78
C VAL A 243 -7.06 -13.44 19.98
N GLN A 244 -6.19 -12.64 20.60
CA GLN A 244 -5.43 -13.02 21.78
C GLN A 244 -6.32 -13.29 23.01
N LYS A 245 -7.33 -12.47 23.24
CA LYS A 245 -8.21 -12.56 24.41
C LYS A 245 -9.14 -13.76 24.38
N HIS A 246 -9.62 -14.14 23.19
CA HIS A 246 -10.66 -15.15 22.99
C HIS A 246 -10.15 -16.41 22.29
N GLY A 247 -8.89 -16.42 21.84
CA GLY A 247 -8.24 -17.56 21.20
C GLY A 247 -8.02 -18.72 22.15
N ASP A 248 -8.06 -19.95 21.61
CA ASP A 248 -7.62 -21.13 22.33
C ASP A 248 -6.08 -21.12 22.55
N GLU A 249 -5.58 -22.12 23.29
CA GLU A 249 -4.13 -22.22 23.61
C GLU A 249 -3.26 -22.31 22.32
N GLU A 250 -3.77 -22.88 21.26
CA GLU A 250 -3.04 -22.98 19.98
C GLU A 250 -2.93 -21.64 19.29
N ILE A 251 -4.03 -20.89 19.22
CA ILE A 251 -4.03 -19.50 18.68
C ILE A 251 -3.09 -18.60 19.51
N GLN A 252 -3.21 -18.65 20.84
CA GLN A 252 -2.38 -17.83 21.73
C GLN A 252 -0.89 -18.15 21.54
N ARG A 253 -0.54 -19.42 21.39
CA ARG A 253 0.83 -19.86 21.12
C ARG A 253 1.31 -19.34 19.76
N ALA A 254 0.52 -19.52 18.69
CA ALA A 254 0.88 -19.06 17.36
C ALA A 254 1.07 -17.54 17.28
N VAL A 255 0.23 -16.75 17.98
CA VAL A 255 0.42 -15.29 18.06
C VAL A 255 1.71 -14.96 18.81
N ASN A 256 2.03 -15.64 19.91
CA ASN A 256 3.26 -15.41 20.65
C ASN A 256 4.50 -15.79 19.80
N GLU A 257 4.46 -16.88 19.07
CA GLU A 257 5.52 -17.31 18.15
C GLU A 257 5.75 -16.28 17.04
N LEU A 258 4.67 -15.74 16.43
CA LEU A 258 4.78 -14.69 15.42
C LEU A 258 5.40 -13.41 15.99
N MET A 259 4.89 -12.90 17.12
CA MET A 259 5.36 -11.64 17.71
C MET A 259 6.77 -11.70 18.28
N ASN A 260 7.25 -12.90 18.65
CA ASN A 260 8.59 -13.11 19.21
C ASN A 260 9.45 -13.95 18.27
N PHE A 261 9.18 -13.87 16.96
CA PHE A 261 9.89 -14.68 15.97
C PHE A 261 11.41 -14.44 16.07
N SER A 262 12.16 -15.49 16.36
CA SER A 262 13.62 -15.49 16.44
C SER A 262 14.24 -16.61 15.61
N GLY A 263 13.43 -17.28 14.78
CA GLY A 263 13.87 -18.34 13.89
C GLY A 263 14.70 -17.82 12.71
N GLU A 264 15.34 -18.72 12.00
CA GLU A 264 16.02 -18.44 10.73
C GLU A 264 15.10 -18.82 9.56
N LEU A 265 15.01 -17.96 8.56
CA LEU A 265 14.28 -18.21 7.31
C LEU A 265 15.29 -18.50 6.21
N GLU A 266 15.21 -19.67 5.61
CA GLU A 266 16.03 -20.06 4.47
C GLU A 266 15.19 -20.04 3.19
N GLU A 267 15.63 -19.26 2.20
CA GLU A 267 15.02 -19.29 0.87
C GLU A 267 15.58 -20.49 0.09
N THR A 268 14.73 -21.50 -0.15
CA THR A 268 15.12 -22.74 -0.80
C THR A 268 13.93 -23.40 -1.51
N GLU A 269 14.16 -23.97 -2.69
CA GLU A 269 13.16 -24.76 -3.42
C GLU A 269 13.08 -26.21 -2.92
N ASP A 270 14.07 -26.65 -2.12
CA ASP A 270 14.12 -27.98 -1.57
C ASP A 270 13.51 -27.99 -0.16
N ASP A 271 12.48 -28.82 0.05
CA ASP A 271 11.88 -29.09 1.37
C ASP A 271 11.41 -27.81 2.09
N TYR A 272 10.62 -26.99 1.37
CA TYR A 272 10.04 -25.73 1.86
C TYR A 272 8.68 -25.96 2.54
N GLU A 273 8.33 -25.12 3.52
CA GLU A 273 7.02 -25.09 4.16
C GLU A 273 6.09 -24.02 3.55
N ILE A 274 6.65 -22.92 3.04
CA ILE A 274 5.89 -21.79 2.49
C ILE A 274 6.32 -21.57 1.03
N HIS A 275 5.33 -21.48 0.14
CA HIS A 275 5.55 -20.97 -1.21
C HIS A 275 4.52 -19.87 -1.50
N ARG A 276 4.99 -18.66 -1.76
CA ARG A 276 4.14 -17.51 -2.06
C ARG A 276 4.52 -16.88 -3.39
N ILE A 277 3.52 -16.76 -4.25
CA ILE A 277 3.58 -15.96 -5.48
C ILE A 277 2.75 -14.70 -5.21
N SER A 278 3.32 -13.54 -5.48
CA SER A 278 2.63 -12.26 -5.35
C SER A 278 2.04 -11.80 -6.69
N LYS A 279 1.05 -10.93 -6.65
CA LYS A 279 0.53 -10.24 -7.83
C LYS A 279 1.68 -9.61 -8.61
N LEU A 280 1.70 -9.81 -9.93
CA LEU A 280 2.77 -9.26 -10.77
C LEU A 280 2.63 -7.74 -10.88
N ARG A 281 3.59 -7.02 -10.30
CA ARG A 281 3.68 -5.57 -10.32
C ARG A 281 4.92 -5.14 -11.10
N LEU A 282 4.73 -4.65 -12.33
CA LEU A 282 5.81 -4.12 -13.16
C LEU A 282 5.55 -2.65 -13.43
N ILE A 283 6.63 -1.87 -13.50
CA ILE A 283 6.57 -0.43 -13.77
C ILE A 283 7.41 -0.07 -14.99
N ASP A 284 6.89 0.79 -15.84
CA ASP A 284 7.61 1.28 -17.01
C ASP A 284 7.17 2.73 -17.30
N PRO A 285 7.77 3.71 -16.59
CA PRO A 285 7.37 5.10 -16.69
C PRO A 285 7.45 5.64 -18.11
N LEU A 286 6.54 6.55 -18.44
CA LEU A 286 6.66 7.37 -19.65
C LEU A 286 7.71 8.46 -19.41
N VAL A 287 8.51 8.72 -20.43
CA VAL A 287 9.55 9.78 -20.44
C VAL A 287 9.25 10.73 -21.61
N MET A 288 9.39 12.03 -21.39
CA MET A 288 9.24 13.03 -22.44
C MET A 288 10.53 13.11 -23.25
N GLN A 289 10.50 12.62 -24.49
CA GLN A 289 11.61 12.61 -25.42
C GLN A 289 11.22 13.38 -26.70
N GLU A 290 11.91 14.48 -27.02
CA GLU A 290 11.67 15.27 -28.24
C GLU A 290 10.20 15.64 -28.48
N GLY A 291 9.44 15.92 -27.42
CA GLY A 291 8.02 16.29 -27.48
C GLY A 291 7.05 15.12 -27.61
N ARG A 292 7.51 13.89 -27.40
CA ARG A 292 6.68 12.67 -27.39
C ARG A 292 6.90 11.88 -26.10
N LEU A 293 5.88 11.16 -25.68
CA LEU A 293 5.95 10.23 -24.57
C LEU A 293 6.38 8.85 -25.08
N GLU A 294 7.49 8.35 -24.55
CA GLU A 294 8.03 7.02 -24.84
C GLU A 294 8.24 6.24 -23.57
N ARG A 295 8.13 4.91 -23.60
CA ARG A 295 8.40 4.03 -22.46
C ARG A 295 9.88 4.05 -22.11
N ALA A 296 10.19 4.11 -20.82
CA ALA A 296 11.57 4.10 -20.35
C ALA A 296 12.34 2.84 -20.78
N SER A 297 11.68 1.68 -20.81
CA SER A 297 12.29 0.43 -21.28
C SER A 297 12.60 0.41 -22.77
N VAL A 298 11.93 1.22 -23.59
CA VAL A 298 12.23 1.39 -25.02
C VAL A 298 13.46 2.28 -25.21
N LEU A 299 13.64 3.26 -24.30
CA LEU A 299 14.75 4.22 -24.34
C LEU A 299 16.03 3.68 -23.67
N SER A 300 15.93 2.66 -22.82
CA SER A 300 17.03 2.11 -22.03
C SER A 300 16.99 0.60 -21.97
N GLU A 301 18.02 -0.05 -22.50
CA GLU A 301 18.21 -1.50 -22.37
C GLU A 301 18.39 -1.92 -20.91
N GLU A 302 19.02 -1.09 -20.08
CA GLU A 302 19.19 -1.33 -18.65
C GLU A 302 17.83 -1.44 -17.94
N ILE A 303 16.90 -0.51 -18.17
CA ILE A 303 15.53 -0.56 -17.61
C ILE A 303 14.78 -1.78 -18.14
N HIS A 304 14.94 -2.12 -19.42
CA HIS A 304 14.34 -3.32 -19.99
C HIS A 304 14.79 -4.58 -19.27
N LEU A 305 16.09 -4.74 -19.03
CA LEU A 305 16.67 -5.89 -18.32
C LEU A 305 16.22 -5.94 -16.85
N VAL A 306 16.16 -4.80 -16.16
CA VAL A 306 15.67 -4.72 -14.78
C VAL A 306 14.20 -5.17 -14.71
N ASN A 307 13.35 -4.73 -15.64
CA ASN A 307 11.95 -5.14 -15.73
C ASN A 307 11.82 -6.67 -16.00
N GLN A 308 12.69 -7.21 -16.83
CA GLN A 308 12.71 -8.66 -17.09
C GLN A 308 13.09 -9.44 -15.85
N ALA A 309 14.15 -9.05 -15.16
CA ALA A 309 14.59 -9.72 -13.92
C ALA A 309 13.51 -9.65 -12.82
N ALA A 310 12.85 -8.50 -12.66
CA ALA A 310 11.73 -8.34 -11.73
C ALA A 310 10.55 -9.26 -12.07
N ARG A 311 10.21 -9.38 -13.37
CA ARG A 311 9.18 -10.32 -13.84
C ARG A 311 9.53 -11.77 -13.49
N GLU A 312 10.75 -12.19 -13.77
CA GLU A 312 11.22 -13.56 -13.48
C GLU A 312 11.13 -13.83 -11.97
N ARG A 313 11.62 -12.91 -11.13
CA ARG A 313 11.59 -13.03 -9.67
C ARG A 313 10.15 -13.09 -9.13
N ALA A 314 9.26 -12.19 -9.57
CA ALA A 314 7.86 -12.16 -9.13
C ALA A 314 7.10 -13.43 -9.56
N THR A 315 7.35 -13.93 -10.76
CA THR A 315 6.69 -15.13 -11.30
C THR A 315 7.17 -16.40 -10.57
N LYS A 316 8.46 -16.47 -10.21
CA LYS A 316 9.03 -17.58 -9.44
C LYS A 316 8.45 -17.60 -8.02
N GLY A 317 8.24 -16.42 -7.41
CA GLY A 317 7.81 -16.27 -6.02
C GLY A 317 8.92 -16.61 -5.02
N VAL A 318 8.52 -16.87 -3.77
CA VAL A 318 9.42 -17.15 -2.65
C VAL A 318 9.08 -18.51 -2.05
N TYR A 319 10.12 -19.35 -1.90
CA TYR A 319 10.05 -20.64 -1.24
C TYR A 319 10.82 -20.54 0.08
N LEU A 320 10.17 -20.79 1.22
CA LEU A 320 10.77 -20.65 2.53
C LEU A 320 10.74 -21.95 3.32
N ARG A 321 11.87 -22.25 3.94
CA ARG A 321 11.99 -23.17 5.05
C ARG A 321 12.14 -22.39 6.35
N VAL A 322 11.35 -22.76 7.36
CA VAL A 322 11.39 -22.16 8.70
C VAL A 322 12.24 -23.02 9.62
N LYS A 323 13.41 -22.53 10.04
CA LYS A 323 14.25 -23.20 11.01
C LYS A 323 13.94 -22.65 12.40
N VAL A 324 13.28 -23.46 13.21
CA VAL A 324 13.08 -23.13 14.64
C VAL A 324 14.39 -23.39 15.36
N ILE A 325 14.92 -22.38 16.05
CA ILE A 325 16.14 -22.47 16.86
C ILE A 325 15.81 -22.99 18.25
#